data_2e024b114bb1cfa08b0de8a24ddd7c07
#
_entry.id   2e024b114bb1cfa08b0de8a24ddd7c07
#
_cell.length_a   1.000
_cell.length_b   1.000
_cell.length_c   1.000
_cell.angle_alpha   90.00
_cell.angle_beta   90.00
_cell.angle_gamma   90.00
#
_symmetry.space_group_name_H-M   'P 1'
#
loop_
_entity.id
_entity.type
_entity.pdbx_description
1 polymer ?
#
loop_
_entity_poly.entity_id
_entity_poly.type
_entity_poly.pdbx_seq_one_letter_code
_entity_poly.pdbx_strand_id
1 'polypeptide(L)' 'MKGSELKKMLRKAKCKKIGEYDGHERWYSPITGKEFPVTRHNSKEVASGTVDRILKDAGLK' A
#
# COMPACT_ATOMS: atom_id res chain seq x y z
N MET A 1 -9.07 8.18 -2.14
CA MET A 1 -7.81 8.36 -1.41
C MET A 1 -6.66 8.42 -2.39
N LYS A 2 -5.80 9.39 -2.26
CA LYS A 2 -4.62 9.50 -3.13
C LYS A 2 -3.53 8.53 -2.70
N GLY A 3 -2.64 8.17 -3.63
CA GLY A 3 -1.54 7.26 -3.36
C GLY A 3 -0.69 7.70 -2.18
N SER A 4 -0.39 9.01 -2.08
CA SER A 4 0.39 9.54 -0.97
C SER A 4 -0.29 9.34 0.38
N GLU A 5 -1.61 9.49 0.44
CA GLU A 5 -2.37 9.27 1.66
C GLU A 5 -2.35 7.81 2.08
N LEU A 6 -2.54 6.91 1.11
CA LEU A 6 -2.49 5.47 1.35
C LEU A 6 -1.13 5.06 1.90
N LYS A 7 -0.06 5.54 1.26
CA LYS A 7 1.31 5.24 1.71
C LYS A 7 1.59 5.76 3.12
N LYS A 8 1.03 6.93 3.45
CA LYS A 8 1.17 7.48 4.80
C LYS A 8 0.53 6.55 5.84
N MET A 9 -0.65 6.02 5.55
CA MET A 9 -1.30 5.05 6.43
C MET A 9 -0.47 3.78 6.58
N LEU A 10 0.08 3.28 5.47
CA LEU A 10 0.90 2.08 5.48
C LEU A 10 2.16 2.28 6.33
N ARG A 11 2.81 3.44 6.23
CA ARG A 11 4.00 3.74 7.04
C ARG A 11 3.67 3.79 8.53
N LYS A 12 2.52 4.32 8.90
CA LYS A 12 2.08 4.33 10.31
C LYS A 12 1.93 2.91 10.86
N ALA A 13 1.57 1.96 10.02
CA ALA A 13 1.44 0.56 10.39
C ALA A 13 2.77 -0.19 10.29
N LYS A 14 3.89 0.51 10.08
CA LYS A 14 5.22 -0.07 9.93
C LYS A 14 5.41 -0.85 8.63
N CYS A 15 4.49 -0.71 7.68
CA CYS A 15 4.69 -1.24 6.35
C CYS A 15 5.78 -0.43 5.64
N LYS A 16 6.51 -1.06 4.75
CA LYS A 16 7.58 -0.39 4.02
C LYS A 16 7.67 -0.86 2.58
N LYS A 17 8.15 0.03 1.74
CA LYS A 17 8.45 -0.28 0.35
C LYS A 17 9.68 -1.18 0.30
N ILE A 18 9.55 -2.32 -0.36
CA ILE A 18 10.63 -3.28 -0.51
C ILE A 18 11.15 -3.38 -1.94
N GLY A 19 10.49 -2.72 -2.89
CA GLY A 19 10.94 -2.71 -4.27
C GLY A 19 9.90 -2.12 -5.20
N GLU A 20 10.22 -2.18 -6.50
CA GLU A 20 9.30 -1.81 -7.56
C GLU A 20 9.20 -2.98 -8.53
N TYR A 21 8.00 -3.23 -9.03
CA TYR A 21 7.75 -4.34 -9.91
C TYR A 21 6.61 -4.00 -10.86
N ASP A 22 6.89 -4.12 -12.15
CA ASP A 22 5.88 -3.97 -13.20
C ASP A 22 5.12 -2.63 -13.12
N GLY A 23 5.85 -1.55 -12.85
CA GLY A 23 5.27 -0.21 -12.76
C GLY A 23 4.57 0.12 -11.46
N HIS A 24 4.62 -0.78 -10.49
CA HIS A 24 4.04 -0.59 -9.17
C HIS A 24 5.12 -0.72 -8.10
N GLU A 25 4.87 -0.10 -6.93
CA GLU A 25 5.71 -0.31 -5.77
C GLU A 25 5.28 -1.58 -5.06
N ARG A 26 6.25 -2.31 -4.54
CA ARG A 26 5.99 -3.49 -3.73
C ARG A 26 6.18 -3.11 -2.27
N TRP A 27 5.17 -3.35 -1.47
CA TRP A 27 5.20 -3.05 -0.04
C TRP A 27 5.02 -4.30 0.78
N TYR A 28 5.57 -4.28 1.99
CA TYR A 28 5.52 -5.39 2.92
C TYR A 28 4.90 -4.95 4.23
N SER A 29 3.99 -5.76 4.78
CA SER A 29 3.39 -5.51 6.09
C SER A 29 3.97 -6.48 7.13
N PRO A 30 4.56 -5.95 8.21
CA PRO A 30 5.03 -6.80 9.30
C PRO A 30 3.90 -7.37 10.14
N ILE A 31 2.70 -6.80 10.02
CA ILE A 31 1.52 -7.27 10.76
C ILE A 31 1.03 -8.61 10.21
N THR A 32 0.91 -8.72 8.90
CA THR A 32 0.41 -9.92 8.23
C THR A 32 1.49 -10.77 7.61
N GLY A 33 2.69 -10.21 7.42
CA GLY A 33 3.75 -10.87 6.69
C GLY A 33 3.51 -10.94 5.18
N LYS A 34 2.55 -10.17 4.67
CA LYS A 34 2.19 -10.19 3.26
C LYS A 34 2.83 -9.04 2.50
N GLU A 35 3.08 -9.28 1.21
CA GLU A 35 3.50 -8.27 0.26
C GLU A 35 2.32 -7.93 -0.63
N PHE A 36 2.25 -6.68 -1.07
CA PHE A 36 1.16 -6.23 -1.92
C PHE A 36 1.63 -5.08 -2.83
N PRO A 37 0.97 -4.92 -4.00
CA PRO A 37 1.32 -3.83 -4.91
C PRO A 37 0.64 -2.54 -4.47
N VAL A 38 1.36 -1.41 -4.62
CA VAL A 38 0.83 -0.07 -4.36
C VAL A 38 1.22 0.80 -5.53
N THR A 39 0.34 1.73 -5.92
CA THR A 39 0.65 2.64 -7.02
C THR A 39 1.92 3.44 -6.72
N ARG A 40 2.76 3.64 -7.73
CA ARG A 40 3.94 4.50 -7.59
C ARG A 40 3.60 5.98 -7.75
N HIS A 41 2.41 6.31 -8.23
CA HIS A 41 2.00 7.70 -8.47
C HIS A 41 1.30 8.26 -7.24
N ASN A 42 2.00 9.11 -6.50
CA ASN A 42 1.50 9.67 -5.25
C ASN A 42 0.27 10.54 -5.41
N SER A 43 0.14 11.21 -6.55
CA SER A 43 -0.99 12.10 -6.82
C SER A 43 -2.19 11.39 -7.44
N LYS A 44 -2.04 10.12 -7.80
CA LYS A 44 -3.11 9.36 -8.42
C LYS A 44 -4.18 8.98 -7.41
N GLU A 45 -5.44 9.12 -7.82
CA GLU A 45 -6.56 8.67 -7.00
C GLU A 45 -6.64 7.13 -7.03
N VAL A 46 -6.67 6.51 -5.88
CA VAL A 46 -6.78 5.06 -5.75
C VAL A 46 -8.23 4.70 -5.50
N ALA A 47 -8.78 3.76 -6.27
CA ALA A 47 -10.16 3.32 -6.12
C ALA A 47 -10.41 2.74 -4.73
N SER A 48 -11.59 2.95 -4.17
CA SER A 48 -11.92 2.50 -2.83
C SER A 48 -11.78 0.99 -2.65
N GLY A 49 -12.14 0.21 -3.65
CA GLY A 49 -11.99 -1.25 -3.60
C GLY A 49 -10.52 -1.67 -3.51
N THR A 50 -9.65 -0.97 -4.22
CA THR A 50 -8.21 -1.22 -4.16
C THR A 50 -7.65 -0.83 -2.80
N VAL A 51 -8.08 0.31 -2.25
CA VAL A 51 -7.68 0.76 -0.92
C VAL A 51 -8.05 -0.28 0.13
N ASP A 52 -9.29 -0.76 0.10
CA ASP A 52 -9.77 -1.78 1.05
C ASP A 52 -8.93 -3.05 0.97
N ARG A 53 -8.62 -3.49 -0.23
CA ARG A 53 -7.83 -4.70 -0.44
C ARG A 53 -6.42 -4.54 0.12
N ILE A 54 -5.79 -3.39 -0.13
CA ILE A 54 -4.45 -3.10 0.37
C ILE A 54 -4.47 -3.03 1.90
N LEU A 55 -5.44 -2.36 2.49
CA LEU A 55 -5.55 -2.24 3.94
C LEU A 55 -5.79 -3.60 4.59
N LYS A 56 -6.56 -4.47 3.97
CA LYS A 56 -6.74 -5.85 4.45
C LYS A 56 -5.43 -6.62 4.43
N ASP A 57 -4.71 -6.54 3.32
CA ASP A 57 -3.44 -7.25 3.18
C ASP A 57 -2.40 -6.70 4.15
N ALA A 58 -2.50 -5.44 4.50
CA ALA A 58 -1.60 -4.81 5.47
C ALA A 58 -1.99 -5.07 6.93
N GLY A 59 -3.18 -5.61 7.16
CA GLY A 59 -3.66 -5.88 8.52
C GLY A 59 -4.29 -4.68 9.21
N LEU A 60 -4.67 -3.65 8.43
CA LEU A 60 -5.29 -2.43 8.95
C LEU A 60 -6.82 -2.46 8.89
N LYS A 61 -7.37 -3.49 8.31
CA LYS A 61 -8.81 -3.56 8.12
C LYS A 61 -9.35 -4.97 8.32
#